data_e0dbc78b9f99f7456ccbf9487d686a35
#
_entry.id   e0dbc78b9f99f7456ccbf9487d686a35
#
_cell.length_a   1.000
_cell.length_b   1.000
_cell.length_c   1.000
_cell.angle_alpha   90.00
_cell.angle_beta   90.00
_cell.angle_gamma   90.00
#
_symmetry.space_group_name_H-M   'P 1'
#
loop_
_entity.id
_entity.type
_entity.pdbx_description
1 polymer ?
#
loop_
_entity_poly.entity_id
_entity_poly.type
_entity_poly.pdbx_seq_one_letter_code
_entity_poly.pdbx_strand_id
1 'polypeptide(L)'
;ERLPLYKKAAEKLVEQNYAYQSDGAIKLKIPKNEIVSYYDFVFKQDISWNTNDVYEPVLLKSDGFPTYHLAAVVDDHEMKISHVLRGYDWMSSTPIHLLVYKYLGYETPQIGHLTDIQSPEGGKLSKRKGSTSIDQFLKDGYLPEALLNFVILMGWAPKDNREMFTLQEFVENFREDGFQKSNP
;
A
#
# COMPACT_ATOMS: atom_id res chain seq x y z
N GLU A 1 -16.60 8.06 11.33
CA GLU A 1 -16.11 8.18 12.70
C GLU A 1 -14.69 8.79 12.77
N ARG A 2 -13.77 8.49 11.83
CA ARG A 2 -12.36 8.97 11.82
C ARG A 2 -12.15 10.31 11.12
N LEU A 3 -13.16 10.92 10.48
CA LEU A 3 -13.03 12.20 9.76
C LEU A 3 -12.36 13.33 10.55
N PRO A 4 -12.63 13.52 11.86
CA PRO A 4 -11.95 14.54 12.65
C PRO A 4 -10.42 14.37 12.72
N LEU A 5 -9.91 13.14 12.71
CA LEU A 5 -8.47 12.86 12.73
C LEU A 5 -7.80 13.33 11.43
N TYR A 6 -8.41 13.01 10.29
CA TYR A 6 -7.88 13.42 8.99
C TYR A 6 -7.90 14.93 8.81
N LYS A 7 -9.00 15.58 9.24
CA LYS A 7 -9.11 17.03 9.20
C LYS A 7 -8.03 17.70 10.03
N LYS A 8 -7.84 17.25 11.28
CA LYS A 8 -6.78 17.75 12.18
C LYS A 8 -5.38 17.58 11.59
N ALA A 9 -5.11 16.42 10.98
CA ALA A 9 -3.82 16.17 10.33
C ALA A 9 -3.61 17.09 9.11
N ALA A 10 -4.63 17.29 8.28
CA ALA A 10 -4.55 18.20 7.13
C ALA A 10 -4.35 19.66 7.57
N GLU A 11 -5.08 20.12 8.60
CA GLU A 11 -4.94 21.47 9.18
C GLU A 11 -3.54 21.68 9.74
N LYS A 12 -2.98 20.70 10.48
CA LYS A 12 -1.60 20.72 10.97
C LYS A 12 -0.59 20.91 9.85
N LEU A 13 -0.76 20.22 8.71
CA LEU A 13 0.12 20.38 7.56
C LEU A 13 0.03 21.80 6.96
N VAL A 14 -1.16 22.43 6.95
CA VAL A 14 -1.34 23.82 6.50
C VAL A 14 -0.65 24.79 7.47
N GLU A 15 -0.86 24.65 8.77
CA GLU A 15 -0.22 25.47 9.82
C GLU A 15 1.31 25.42 9.74
N GLN A 16 1.85 24.25 9.45
CA GLN A 16 3.30 24.04 9.26
C GLN A 16 3.83 24.45 7.88
N ASN A 17 2.96 24.96 7.00
CA ASN A 17 3.31 25.37 5.63
C ASN A 17 3.74 24.20 4.70
N TYR A 18 3.40 22.97 5.04
CA TYR A 18 3.60 21.77 4.19
C TYR A 18 2.42 21.46 3.27
N ALA A 19 1.29 22.12 3.49
CA ALA A 19 0.11 22.05 2.63
C ALA A 19 -0.50 23.43 2.44
N TYR A 20 -1.43 23.56 1.50
CA TYR A 20 -2.13 24.81 1.25
C TYR A 20 -3.58 24.55 0.84
N GLN A 21 -4.45 25.54 1.03
CA GLN A 21 -5.83 25.49 0.60
C GLN A 21 -5.96 25.93 -0.88
N SER A 22 -6.72 25.20 -1.65
CA SER A 22 -7.09 25.51 -3.04
C SER A 22 -8.49 25.03 -3.32
N ASP A 23 -9.38 25.92 -3.71
CA ASP A 23 -10.78 25.64 -4.08
C ASP A 23 -11.53 24.81 -3.03
N GLY A 24 -11.33 25.11 -1.75
CA GLY A 24 -11.93 24.41 -0.62
C GLY A 24 -11.27 23.07 -0.27
N ALA A 25 -10.31 22.61 -1.06
CA ALA A 25 -9.53 21.43 -0.77
C ALA A 25 -8.16 21.78 -0.14
N ILE A 26 -7.52 20.82 0.51
CA ILE A 26 -6.14 20.94 1.03
C ILE A 26 -5.23 20.07 0.16
N LYS A 27 -4.19 20.69 -0.39
CA LYS A 27 -3.17 20.04 -1.23
C LYS A 27 -1.82 20.01 -0.54
N LEU A 28 -1.08 18.91 -0.72
CA LEU A 28 0.30 18.79 -0.24
C LEU A 28 1.23 19.65 -1.07
N LYS A 29 2.14 20.37 -0.44
CA LYS A 29 3.27 21.00 -1.11
C LYS A 29 4.38 19.98 -1.31
N ILE A 30 4.85 19.87 -2.54
CA ILE A 30 5.98 19.00 -2.87
C ILE A 30 7.25 19.88 -2.90
N PRO A 31 8.28 19.55 -2.11
CA PRO A 31 9.54 20.29 -2.13
C PRO A 31 10.21 20.12 -3.49
N LYS A 32 11.03 21.07 -3.91
CA LYS A 32 11.75 21.02 -5.19
C LYS A 32 13.20 20.57 -4.98
N ASN A 33 13.71 19.82 -5.96
CA ASN A 33 15.12 19.37 -6.01
C ASN A 33 15.54 18.50 -4.80
N GLU A 34 14.62 17.75 -4.22
CA GLU A 34 14.91 16.77 -3.17
C GLU A 34 14.79 15.34 -3.72
N ILE A 35 15.46 14.41 -3.05
CA ILE A 35 15.28 12.97 -3.26
C ILE A 35 14.51 12.40 -2.09
N VAL A 36 13.46 11.66 -2.38
CA VAL A 36 12.68 10.88 -1.41
C VAL A 36 12.93 9.41 -1.69
N SER A 37 13.36 8.66 -0.68
CA SER A 37 13.69 7.26 -0.84
C SER A 37 13.22 6.42 0.34
N TYR A 38 13.06 5.12 0.10
CA TYR A 38 12.79 4.10 1.10
C TYR A 38 13.34 2.76 0.64
N TYR A 39 13.53 1.84 1.58
CA TYR A 39 13.85 0.45 1.27
C TYR A 39 12.55 -0.37 1.12
N ASP A 40 12.35 -0.97 -0.06
CA ASP A 40 11.21 -1.88 -0.30
C ASP A 40 11.60 -3.29 0.15
N PHE A 41 10.96 -3.79 1.22
CA PHE A 41 11.34 -5.07 1.81
C PHE A 41 10.92 -6.28 0.95
N VAL A 42 9.96 -6.14 0.04
CA VAL A 42 9.58 -7.19 -0.92
C VAL A 42 10.56 -7.21 -2.10
N PHE A 43 10.83 -6.06 -2.72
CA PHE A 43 11.79 -5.94 -3.82
C PHE A 43 13.24 -6.00 -3.33
N LYS A 44 13.50 -5.83 -2.02
CA LYS A 44 14.82 -5.87 -1.39
C LYS A 44 15.81 -4.90 -2.05
N GLN A 45 15.35 -3.67 -2.24
CA GLN A 45 16.13 -2.60 -2.86
C GLN A 45 15.68 -1.22 -2.39
N ASP A 46 16.59 -0.25 -2.46
CA ASP A 46 16.26 1.15 -2.28
C ASP A 46 15.57 1.68 -3.52
N ILE A 47 14.44 2.35 -3.31
CA ILE A 47 13.66 3.00 -4.36
C ILE A 47 13.63 4.49 -4.06
N SER A 48 13.89 5.32 -5.06
CA SER A 48 13.98 6.77 -4.91
C SER A 48 13.26 7.51 -6.02
N TRP A 49 12.81 8.72 -5.70
CA TRP A 49 12.18 9.67 -6.64
C TRP A 49 12.79 11.05 -6.48
N ASN A 50 12.94 11.73 -7.61
CA ASN A 50 13.14 13.17 -7.58
C ASN A 50 11.78 13.84 -7.34
N THR A 51 11.71 14.72 -6.37
CA THR A 51 10.45 15.42 -6.04
C THR A 51 9.93 16.32 -7.16
N ASN A 52 10.77 16.68 -8.12
CA ASN A 52 10.33 17.40 -9.31
C ASN A 52 9.38 16.58 -10.19
N ASP A 53 9.43 15.25 -10.08
CA ASP A 53 8.59 14.32 -10.84
C ASP A 53 7.32 13.92 -10.05
N VAL A 54 7.16 14.43 -8.83
CA VAL A 54 6.01 14.17 -7.96
C VAL A 54 5.01 15.30 -8.06
N TYR A 55 3.75 14.99 -8.35
CA TYR A 55 2.68 15.99 -8.40
C TYR A 55 2.16 16.35 -6.99
N GLU A 56 1.56 17.51 -6.85
CA GLU A 56 0.93 17.97 -5.60
C GLU A 56 -0.48 17.38 -5.44
N PRO A 57 -0.65 16.36 -4.59
CA PRO A 57 -1.92 15.68 -4.45
C PRO A 57 -2.90 16.45 -3.56
N VAL A 58 -4.18 16.26 -3.78
CA VAL A 58 -5.21 16.60 -2.81
C VAL A 58 -5.11 15.61 -1.64
N LEU A 59 -5.02 16.13 -0.42
CA LEU A 59 -5.04 15.37 0.82
C LEU A 59 -6.45 15.32 1.42
N LEU A 60 -7.11 16.48 1.49
CA LEU A 60 -8.48 16.62 1.97
C LEU A 60 -9.32 17.30 0.89
N LYS A 61 -10.41 16.68 0.50
CA LYS A 61 -11.34 17.22 -0.51
C LYS A 61 -12.20 18.35 0.06
N SER A 62 -12.79 19.15 -0.80
CA SER A 62 -13.71 20.25 -0.43
C SER A 62 -14.95 19.79 0.33
N ASP A 63 -15.36 18.52 0.17
CA ASP A 63 -16.44 17.90 0.92
C ASP A 63 -16.03 17.42 2.34
N GLY A 64 -14.76 17.64 2.74
CA GLY A 64 -14.22 17.26 4.03
C GLY A 64 -13.76 15.81 4.13
N PHE A 65 -13.85 15.01 3.05
CA PHE A 65 -13.34 13.64 3.04
C PHE A 65 -11.87 13.60 2.63
N PRO A 66 -11.04 12.77 3.31
CA PRO A 66 -9.65 12.59 2.92
C PRO A 66 -9.54 11.83 1.60
N THR A 67 -8.46 12.05 0.90
CA THR A 67 -8.02 11.10 -0.13
C THR A 67 -7.27 9.93 0.52
N TYR A 68 -7.01 8.88 -0.26
CA TYR A 68 -6.21 7.75 0.20
C TYR A 68 -4.83 8.18 0.73
N HIS A 69 -4.19 9.17 0.11
CA HIS A 69 -2.87 9.65 0.51
C HIS A 69 -2.79 10.15 1.96
N LEU A 70 -3.82 10.83 2.42
CA LEU A 70 -3.89 11.28 3.82
C LEU A 70 -4.42 10.19 4.74
N ALA A 71 -5.53 9.54 4.33
CA ALA A 71 -6.21 8.56 5.18
C ALA A 71 -5.29 7.38 5.54
N ALA A 72 -4.58 6.82 4.56
CA ALA A 72 -3.67 5.71 4.80
C ALA A 72 -2.59 6.08 5.83
N VAL A 73 -1.91 7.21 5.65
CA VAL A 73 -0.83 7.63 6.56
C VAL A 73 -1.32 7.91 7.97
N VAL A 74 -2.47 8.56 8.11
CA VAL A 74 -3.05 8.86 9.43
C VAL A 74 -3.52 7.56 10.11
N ASP A 75 -4.16 6.66 9.36
CA ASP A 75 -4.64 5.40 9.89
C ASP A 75 -3.49 4.48 10.30
N ASP A 76 -2.46 4.38 9.49
CA ASP A 76 -1.27 3.58 9.77
C ASP A 76 -0.60 4.05 11.08
N HIS A 77 -0.47 5.37 11.26
CA HIS A 77 0.07 5.94 12.49
C HIS A 77 -0.81 5.65 13.71
N GLU A 78 -2.11 5.95 13.63
CA GLU A 78 -3.05 5.77 14.75
C GLU A 78 -3.24 4.29 15.14
N MET A 79 -3.17 3.39 14.15
CA MET A 79 -3.28 1.95 14.35
C MET A 79 -1.94 1.29 14.64
N LYS A 80 -0.83 2.04 14.65
CA LYS A 80 0.53 1.54 14.89
C LYS A 80 0.93 0.43 13.91
N ILE A 81 0.62 0.62 12.64
CA ILE A 81 1.00 -0.30 11.58
C ILE A 81 2.52 -0.30 11.44
N SER A 82 3.13 -1.46 11.60
CA SER A 82 4.58 -1.64 11.47
C SER A 82 5.03 -1.94 10.05
N HIS A 83 4.18 -2.59 9.25
CA HIS A 83 4.47 -3.01 7.87
C HIS A 83 3.27 -2.71 6.97
N VAL A 84 3.51 -1.95 5.91
CA VAL A 84 2.54 -1.71 4.83
C VAL A 84 2.88 -2.65 3.68
N LEU A 85 1.99 -3.59 3.40
CA LEU A 85 2.09 -4.51 2.28
C LEU A 85 0.93 -4.25 1.31
N ARG A 86 1.25 -3.84 0.09
CA ARG A 86 0.22 -3.41 -0.88
C ARG A 86 0.60 -3.75 -2.32
N GLY A 87 -0.34 -3.61 -3.25
CA GLY A 87 -0.08 -3.86 -4.66
C GLY A 87 0.89 -2.84 -5.30
N TYR A 88 1.64 -3.29 -6.28
CA TYR A 88 2.62 -2.51 -7.04
C TYR A 88 2.04 -1.21 -7.64
N ASP A 89 0.76 -1.19 -7.96
CA ASP A 89 0.06 0.01 -8.50
C ASP A 89 0.27 1.26 -7.62
N TRP A 90 0.48 1.07 -6.32
CA TRP A 90 0.65 2.15 -5.36
C TRP A 90 2.09 2.61 -5.18
N MET A 91 3.04 2.00 -5.87
CA MET A 91 4.46 2.35 -5.75
C MET A 91 4.71 3.81 -6.14
N SER A 92 4.10 4.30 -7.21
CA SER A 92 4.23 5.68 -7.65
C SER A 92 3.67 6.72 -6.65
N SER A 93 2.79 6.30 -5.74
CA SER A 93 2.24 7.14 -4.67
C SER A 93 3.09 7.15 -3.40
N THR A 94 4.08 6.26 -3.31
CA THR A 94 4.93 6.13 -2.11
C THR A 94 5.66 7.42 -1.74
N PRO A 95 6.25 8.20 -2.66
CA PRO A 95 6.92 9.44 -2.29
C PRO A 95 5.98 10.45 -1.63
N ILE A 96 4.71 10.49 -2.02
CA ILE A 96 3.69 11.32 -1.39
C ILE A 96 3.47 10.90 0.06
N HIS A 97 3.31 9.60 0.30
CA HIS A 97 3.10 9.06 1.66
C HIS A 97 4.31 9.32 2.55
N LEU A 98 5.53 9.12 2.06
CA LEU A 98 6.76 9.39 2.79
C LEU A 98 6.87 10.87 3.22
N LEU A 99 6.49 11.79 2.33
CA LEU A 99 6.43 13.21 2.66
C LEU A 99 5.38 13.51 3.72
N VAL A 100 4.20 12.90 3.65
CA VAL A 100 3.14 13.09 4.65
C VAL A 100 3.56 12.54 6.01
N TYR A 101 4.18 11.34 6.09
CA TYR A 101 4.77 10.83 7.34
C TYR A 101 5.80 11.81 7.91
N LYS A 102 6.76 12.23 7.09
CA LYS A 102 7.82 13.19 7.46
C LYS A 102 7.25 14.49 8.03
N TYR A 103 6.29 15.10 7.34
CA TYR A 103 5.74 16.40 7.71
C TYR A 103 4.81 16.36 8.93
N LEU A 104 4.11 15.24 9.15
CA LEU A 104 3.33 15.04 10.36
C LEU A 104 4.18 14.65 11.56
N GLY A 105 5.45 14.28 11.35
CA GLY A 105 6.36 13.77 12.37
C GLY A 105 5.99 12.34 12.81
N TYR A 106 5.41 11.56 11.89
CA TYR A 106 5.05 10.17 12.13
C TYR A 106 6.22 9.25 11.76
N GLU A 107 6.35 8.15 12.50
CA GLU A 107 7.27 7.09 12.13
C GLU A 107 6.78 6.41 10.84
N THR A 108 7.68 6.24 9.88
CA THR A 108 7.36 5.57 8.62
C THR A 108 7.42 4.06 8.84
N PRO A 109 6.34 3.31 8.56
CA PRO A 109 6.35 1.85 8.62
C PRO A 109 7.30 1.27 7.56
N GLN A 110 7.65 0.00 7.69
CA GLN A 110 8.28 -0.72 6.59
C GLN A 110 7.29 -0.85 5.43
N ILE A 111 7.75 -0.59 4.21
CA ILE A 111 6.87 -0.60 3.02
C ILE A 111 7.36 -1.67 2.05
N GLY A 112 6.44 -2.50 1.60
CA GLY A 112 6.68 -3.52 0.58
C GLY A 112 5.56 -3.56 -0.46
N HIS A 113 5.94 -3.74 -1.73
CA HIS A 113 5.00 -3.82 -2.82
C HIS A 113 4.95 -5.23 -3.40
N LEU A 114 3.74 -5.81 -3.42
CA LEU A 114 3.48 -7.10 -4.05
C LEU A 114 3.29 -6.91 -5.56
N THR A 115 3.80 -7.86 -6.31
CA THR A 115 3.61 -7.93 -7.77
C THR A 115 2.15 -8.22 -8.12
N ASP A 116 1.76 -7.87 -9.35
CA ASP A 116 0.40 -8.14 -9.85
C ASP A 116 0.24 -9.61 -10.23
N ILE A 117 -0.93 -10.17 -9.91
CA ILE A 117 -1.33 -11.48 -10.41
C ILE A 117 -1.65 -11.33 -11.91
N GLN A 118 -1.03 -12.16 -12.73
CA GLN A 118 -1.21 -12.13 -14.18
C GLN A 118 -2.40 -13.00 -14.63
N SER A 119 -3.09 -12.56 -15.67
CA SER A 119 -4.10 -13.37 -16.34
C SER A 119 -3.41 -14.31 -17.34
N PRO A 120 -3.86 -15.56 -17.50
CA PRO A 120 -3.40 -16.43 -18.59
C PRO A 120 -3.54 -15.82 -20.00
N GLU A 121 -4.48 -14.89 -20.17
CA GLU A 121 -4.72 -14.15 -21.41
C GLU A 121 -3.81 -12.91 -21.56
N GLY A 122 -2.92 -12.71 -20.59
CA GLY A 122 -2.02 -11.56 -20.53
C GLY A 122 -2.57 -10.35 -19.79
N GLY A 123 -1.67 -9.64 -19.14
CA GLY A 123 -1.93 -8.45 -18.31
C GLY A 123 -2.49 -8.79 -16.93
N LYS A 124 -2.70 -7.75 -16.13
CA LYS A 124 -3.16 -7.87 -14.74
C LYS A 124 -4.54 -8.54 -14.64
N LEU A 125 -4.65 -9.52 -13.74
CA LEU A 125 -5.94 -10.12 -13.38
C LEU A 125 -6.87 -9.05 -12.80
N SER A 126 -8.08 -8.91 -13.34
CA SER A 126 -9.01 -7.89 -12.89
C SER A 126 -10.46 -8.40 -12.90
N LYS A 127 -11.29 -7.86 -12.01
CA LYS A 127 -12.73 -8.17 -11.91
C LYS A 127 -13.51 -7.95 -13.22
N ARG A 128 -12.95 -7.19 -14.15
CA ARG A 128 -13.59 -6.90 -15.47
C ARG A 128 -13.34 -7.99 -16.50
N LYS A 129 -12.33 -8.86 -16.28
CA LYS A 129 -11.91 -9.89 -17.26
C LYS A 129 -12.15 -11.32 -16.80
N GLY A 130 -13.02 -11.53 -15.79
CA GLY A 130 -13.31 -12.86 -15.29
C GLY A 130 -13.80 -12.82 -13.85
N SER A 131 -14.40 -13.92 -13.38
CA SER A 131 -14.85 -14.02 -12.00
C SER A 131 -13.63 -14.23 -11.08
N THR A 132 -13.28 -13.18 -10.34
CA THR A 132 -12.23 -13.22 -9.32
C THR A 132 -12.82 -12.92 -7.93
N SER A 133 -14.13 -13.05 -7.78
CA SER A 133 -14.76 -12.87 -6.47
C SER A 133 -14.66 -14.15 -5.65
N ILE A 134 -14.41 -14.01 -4.36
CA ILE A 134 -14.40 -15.14 -3.41
C ILE A 134 -15.73 -15.90 -3.45
N ASP A 135 -16.84 -15.18 -3.57
CA ASP A 135 -18.18 -15.79 -3.66
C ASP A 135 -18.33 -16.73 -4.85
N GLN A 136 -17.65 -16.43 -5.97
CA GLN A 136 -17.70 -17.32 -7.14
C GLN A 136 -16.88 -18.57 -6.89
N PHE A 137 -15.68 -18.47 -6.35
CA PHE A 137 -14.88 -19.63 -5.98
C PHE A 137 -15.63 -20.57 -5.01
N LEU A 138 -16.32 -20.01 -4.02
CA LEU A 138 -17.13 -20.78 -3.09
C LEU A 138 -18.30 -21.50 -3.79
N LYS A 139 -18.99 -20.82 -4.74
CA LYS A 139 -20.06 -21.42 -5.55
C LYS A 139 -19.55 -22.54 -6.45
N ASP A 140 -18.34 -22.39 -6.97
CA ASP A 140 -17.67 -23.38 -7.82
C ASP A 140 -17.11 -24.56 -7.00
N GLY A 141 -17.28 -24.54 -5.66
CA GLY A 141 -16.93 -25.64 -4.77
C GLY A 141 -15.49 -25.66 -4.28
N TYR A 142 -14.74 -24.55 -4.46
CA TYR A 142 -13.39 -24.46 -3.89
C TYR A 142 -13.46 -24.32 -2.37
N LEU A 143 -12.62 -25.07 -1.67
CA LEU A 143 -12.46 -24.94 -0.23
C LEU A 143 -11.74 -23.67 0.14
N PRO A 144 -12.21 -22.90 1.15
CA PRO A 144 -11.54 -21.67 1.59
C PRO A 144 -10.07 -21.85 1.93
N GLU A 145 -9.72 -22.97 2.59
CA GLU A 145 -8.35 -23.31 2.97
C GLU A 145 -7.46 -23.55 1.76
N ALA A 146 -7.98 -24.22 0.74
CA ALA A 146 -7.24 -24.46 -0.51
C ALA A 146 -7.01 -23.16 -1.28
N LEU A 147 -8.02 -22.29 -1.34
CA LEU A 147 -7.90 -20.98 -1.97
C LEU A 147 -6.88 -20.10 -1.21
N LEU A 148 -6.94 -20.08 0.11
CA LEU A 148 -5.99 -19.33 0.95
C LEU A 148 -4.56 -19.82 0.72
N ASN A 149 -4.33 -21.14 0.76
CA ASN A 149 -3.02 -21.73 0.51
C ASN A 149 -2.47 -21.36 -0.87
N PHE A 150 -3.32 -21.42 -1.89
CA PHE A 150 -2.94 -21.03 -3.26
C PHE A 150 -2.54 -19.56 -3.35
N VAL A 151 -3.34 -18.64 -2.79
CA VAL A 151 -3.06 -17.19 -2.81
C VAL A 151 -1.77 -16.85 -2.06
N ILE A 152 -1.48 -17.53 -0.94
CA ILE A 152 -0.23 -17.35 -0.20
C ILE A 152 0.97 -17.65 -1.11
N LEU A 153 0.95 -18.77 -1.79
CA LEU A 153 2.05 -19.23 -2.64
C LEU A 153 2.24 -18.41 -3.92
N MET A 154 1.25 -17.60 -4.29
CA MET A 154 1.39 -16.69 -5.44
C MET A 154 2.37 -15.53 -5.21
N GLY A 155 2.65 -15.17 -3.95
CA GLY A 155 3.54 -14.04 -3.65
C GLY A 155 4.61 -14.35 -2.60
N TRP A 156 4.58 -15.57 -2.03
CA TRP A 156 5.49 -16.00 -0.99
C TRP A 156 5.91 -17.45 -1.18
N ALA A 157 7.17 -17.78 -0.89
CA ALA A 157 7.67 -19.14 -0.96
C ALA A 157 8.35 -19.56 0.35
N PRO A 158 8.07 -20.80 0.84
CA PRO A 158 8.79 -21.38 1.97
C PRO A 158 10.23 -21.79 1.58
N LYS A 159 11.08 -22.02 2.58
CA LYS A 159 12.46 -22.49 2.32
C LYS A 159 12.55 -23.93 1.83
N ASP A 160 11.58 -24.74 2.22
CA ASP A 160 11.55 -26.19 1.97
C ASP A 160 10.79 -26.60 0.72
N ASN A 161 10.35 -25.62 -0.09
CA ASN A 161 9.50 -25.79 -1.29
C ASN A 161 8.19 -26.56 -1.05
N ARG A 162 7.70 -26.58 0.17
CA ARG A 162 6.41 -27.20 0.50
C ARG A 162 5.28 -26.39 -0.12
N GLU A 163 4.28 -27.05 -0.68
CA GLU A 163 3.16 -26.43 -1.39
C GLU A 163 1.84 -26.46 -0.60
N MET A 164 1.79 -27.15 0.51
CA MET A 164 0.58 -27.26 1.33
C MET A 164 0.83 -26.80 2.76
N PHE A 165 0.01 -25.84 3.17
CA PHE A 165 0.01 -25.26 4.51
C PHE A 165 -1.41 -25.11 5.03
N THR A 166 -1.61 -25.41 6.27
CA THR A 166 -2.70 -24.82 7.05
C THR A 166 -2.35 -23.37 7.35
N LEU A 167 -3.35 -22.55 7.69
CA LEU A 167 -3.11 -21.17 8.11
C LEU A 167 -2.15 -21.10 9.31
N GLN A 168 -2.28 -22.04 10.26
CA GLN A 168 -1.40 -22.09 11.43
C GLN A 168 0.05 -22.37 11.04
N GLU A 169 0.29 -23.37 10.18
CA GLU A 169 1.63 -23.68 9.69
C GLU A 169 2.22 -22.54 8.88
N PHE A 170 1.40 -21.81 8.09
CA PHE A 170 1.86 -20.61 7.38
C PHE A 170 2.34 -19.54 8.36
N VAL A 171 1.56 -19.22 9.41
CA VAL A 171 1.94 -18.22 10.43
C VAL A 171 3.25 -18.62 11.12
N GLU A 172 3.44 -19.90 11.46
CA GLU A 172 4.66 -20.41 12.12
C GLU A 172 5.90 -20.37 11.22
N ASN A 173 5.72 -20.49 9.90
CA ASN A 173 6.79 -20.53 8.92
C ASN A 173 6.97 -19.22 8.15
N PHE A 174 6.11 -18.23 8.39
CA PHE A 174 6.16 -16.95 7.68
C PHE A 174 7.49 -16.22 7.91
N ARG A 175 8.04 -15.69 6.82
CA ARG A 175 9.26 -14.88 6.82
C ARG A 175 9.20 -13.84 5.72
N GLU A 176 9.68 -12.66 6.01
CA GLU A 176 9.73 -11.56 5.04
C GLU A 176 10.63 -11.89 3.84
N ASP A 177 11.71 -12.65 4.05
CA ASP A 177 12.62 -13.03 2.96
C ASP A 177 12.02 -14.04 1.97
N GLY A 178 10.83 -14.60 2.28
CA GLY A 178 10.06 -15.49 1.41
C GLY A 178 9.29 -14.77 0.30
N PHE A 179 9.10 -13.44 0.36
CA PHE A 179 8.40 -12.71 -0.69
C PHE A 179 9.09 -12.84 -2.05
N GLN A 180 8.27 -13.08 -3.09
CA GLN A 180 8.71 -13.24 -4.47
C GLN A 180 8.64 -11.91 -5.21
N LYS A 181 9.63 -11.67 -6.09
CA LYS A 181 9.74 -10.45 -6.91
C LYS A 181 9.14 -10.61 -8.31
N SER A 182 8.83 -11.83 -8.71
CA SER A 182 8.23 -12.14 -10.01
C SER A 182 6.71 -12.09 -9.92
N ASN A 183 6.06 -11.70 -11.01
CA ASN A 183 4.62 -11.84 -11.14
C ASN A 183 4.24 -13.32 -11.20
N PRO A 184 3.34 -13.79 -10.34
CA PRO A 184 2.80 -15.15 -10.38
C PRO A 184 1.80 -15.33 -11.53
#